data_2ccb3bc0d14ef46aaa5339c5bbddcf83
#
_entry.id   2ccb3bc0d14ef46aaa5339c5bbddcf83
#
_cell.length_a   1.000
_cell.length_b   1.000
_cell.length_c   1.000
_cell.angle_alpha   90.00
_cell.angle_beta   90.00
_cell.angle_gamma   90.00
#
_symmetry.space_group_name_H-M   'P 1'
#
loop_
_entity.id
_entity.type
_entity.pdbx_description
1 polymer ?
#
loop_
_entity_poly.entity_id
_entity_poly.type
_entity_poly.pdbx_seq_one_letter_code
_entity_poly.pdbx_strand_id
1 'polypeptide(L)'
;MLAIATVLFMVPSAPEPPADRTQKHRRPLGQRIALISLTVVVAFVVPMVVATTISGPVAAFATLMGVIAGFSGSMRSGWSRTIRVIPFMGVLGATAAFAGYGWGWVVVMGAVGLVAGCGYPYGYLAALVYAGFVPTMVHSATSGRNAILIGCFAIAGGIIGVTFAHRLGAARVTPAPPRRPGGVVLPAIVGLCLLGGGAAIAIATSLPHGYWIPLTLIAIVPPLTMGDTGRGRQRLTGTVGALLIVIPVSLIPLPIWTVYVLGFLLFIPAFAVYRRSYGYYAFFESAAVVMLVSAGHNVLETGEARAAAAAIAIAMLVVTVAVVTWILKRLPEARAPAPLIDA
;
A
#
# COMPACT_ATOMS: atom_id res chain seq x y z
N MET A 1 -4.61 -24.68 -6.23
CA MET A 1 -4.32 -23.26 -5.97
C MET A 1 -3.53 -23.01 -4.70
N LEU A 2 -3.86 -23.63 -3.55
CA LEU A 2 -3.06 -23.50 -2.30
C LEU A 2 -1.60 -23.96 -2.48
N ALA A 3 -1.37 -25.09 -3.16
CA ALA A 3 -0.03 -25.63 -3.42
C ALA A 3 0.88 -24.69 -4.23
N ILE A 4 0.31 -23.82 -5.05
CA ILE A 4 1.03 -22.92 -5.95
C ILE A 4 1.63 -21.75 -5.17
N ALA A 5 0.87 -21.17 -4.26
CA ALA A 5 1.37 -20.10 -3.38
C ALA A 5 2.44 -20.62 -2.40
N THR A 6 2.28 -21.83 -1.92
CA THR A 6 3.25 -22.50 -1.03
C THR A 6 4.59 -22.75 -1.71
N VAL A 7 4.61 -23.08 -3.00
CA VAL A 7 5.86 -23.34 -3.75
C VAL A 7 6.63 -22.06 -4.08
N LEU A 8 5.92 -20.97 -4.40
CA LEU A 8 6.54 -19.67 -4.72
C LEU A 8 7.10 -18.93 -3.50
N PHE A 9 6.47 -19.18 -2.36
CA PHE A 9 6.77 -18.46 -1.12
C PHE A 9 6.86 -19.42 0.08
N MET A 10 7.42 -20.62 -0.09
CA MET A 10 7.71 -21.52 1.01
C MET A 10 8.51 -20.79 2.09
N VAL A 11 7.79 -20.00 2.86
CA VAL A 11 8.17 -19.67 4.22
C VAL A 11 7.55 -20.79 5.06
N PRO A 12 8.32 -21.64 5.72
CA PRO A 12 7.76 -22.42 6.81
C PRO A 12 7.01 -21.42 7.68
N SER A 13 5.74 -21.68 7.96
CA SER A 13 5.01 -20.92 8.97
C SER A 13 5.91 -20.88 10.20
N ALA A 14 6.45 -19.71 10.54
CA ALA A 14 7.19 -19.56 11.79
C ALA A 14 6.27 -20.10 12.89
N PRO A 15 6.76 -20.96 13.79
CA PRO A 15 5.95 -21.46 14.89
C PRO A 15 5.35 -20.24 15.57
N GLU A 16 4.05 -20.26 15.82
CA GLU A 16 3.37 -19.19 16.57
C GLU A 16 4.19 -18.93 17.82
N PRO A 17 4.66 -17.68 18.05
CA PRO A 17 5.37 -17.37 19.27
C PRO A 17 4.46 -17.77 20.42
N PRO A 18 4.99 -18.43 21.46
CA PRO A 18 4.21 -18.85 22.61
C PRO A 18 3.39 -17.66 23.09
N ALA A 19 2.08 -17.88 23.25
CA ALA A 19 1.14 -16.84 23.62
C ALA A 19 1.67 -16.17 24.91
N ASP A 20 2.25 -14.98 24.75
CA ASP A 20 2.74 -14.18 25.87
C ASP A 20 1.54 -13.84 26.75
N ARG A 21 1.36 -14.63 27.80
CA ARG A 21 0.27 -14.55 28.78
C ARG A 21 0.39 -13.33 29.71
N THR A 22 1.14 -12.33 29.34
CA THR A 22 1.03 -11.04 29.99
C THR A 22 -0.32 -10.44 29.62
N GLN A 23 -1.31 -10.63 30.50
CA GLN A 23 -2.57 -9.88 30.51
C GLN A 23 -2.24 -8.37 30.60
N LYS A 24 -1.79 -7.78 29.50
CA LYS A 24 -1.76 -6.32 29.38
C LYS A 24 -3.20 -5.84 29.58
N HIS A 25 -3.46 -5.08 30.62
CA HIS A 25 -4.69 -4.34 30.86
C HIS A 25 -5.25 -3.84 29.53
N ARG A 26 -6.30 -4.51 29.02
CA ARG A 26 -6.96 -4.11 27.80
C ARG A 26 -7.63 -2.77 28.08
N ARG A 27 -7.09 -1.69 27.54
CA ARG A 27 -7.70 -0.37 27.62
C ARG A 27 -9.18 -0.47 27.27
N PRO A 28 -10.10 0.19 27.99
CA PRO A 28 -11.52 0.20 27.70
C PRO A 28 -11.78 0.68 26.26
N LEU A 29 -12.83 0.16 25.62
CA LEU A 29 -13.13 0.38 24.22
C LEU A 29 -13.14 1.89 23.86
N GLY A 30 -13.75 2.73 24.71
CA GLY A 30 -13.79 4.18 24.50
C GLY A 30 -12.40 4.83 24.42
N GLN A 31 -11.46 4.43 25.30
CA GLN A 31 -10.08 4.94 25.24
C GLN A 31 -9.34 4.49 23.98
N ARG A 32 -9.64 3.29 23.47
CA ARG A 32 -9.05 2.80 22.23
C ARG A 32 -9.57 3.59 21.02
N ILE A 33 -10.88 3.84 20.98
CA ILE A 33 -11.51 4.65 19.91
C ILE A 33 -10.96 6.07 19.96
N ALA A 34 -10.91 6.70 21.13
CA ALA A 34 -10.36 8.04 21.31
C ALA A 34 -8.90 8.13 20.84
N LEU A 35 -8.06 7.13 21.20
CA LEU A 35 -6.67 7.09 20.76
C LEU A 35 -6.55 6.92 19.23
N ILE A 36 -7.37 6.06 18.62
CA ILE A 36 -7.39 5.87 17.17
C ILE A 36 -7.84 7.17 16.49
N SER A 37 -8.90 7.80 16.97
CA SER A 37 -9.40 9.07 16.41
C SER A 37 -8.36 10.18 16.52
N LEU A 38 -7.72 10.33 17.68
CA LEU A 38 -6.63 11.28 17.87
C LEU A 38 -5.46 10.98 16.94
N THR A 39 -5.10 9.71 16.77
CA THR A 39 -4.05 9.29 15.84
C THR A 39 -4.40 9.65 14.39
N VAL A 40 -5.63 9.41 13.95
CA VAL A 40 -6.09 9.77 12.61
C VAL A 40 -6.01 11.29 12.42
N VAL A 41 -6.49 12.07 13.39
CA VAL A 41 -6.43 13.53 13.28
C VAL A 41 -4.98 14.03 13.23
N VAL A 42 -4.15 13.64 14.18
CA VAL A 42 -2.78 14.16 14.31
C VAL A 42 -1.84 13.63 13.22
N ALA A 43 -1.98 12.36 12.81
CA ALA A 43 -1.08 11.76 11.84
C ALA A 43 -1.50 11.98 10.38
N PHE A 44 -2.77 12.18 10.13
CA PHE A 44 -3.30 12.28 8.77
C PHE A 44 -3.88 13.67 8.48
N VAL A 45 -4.82 14.15 9.29
CA VAL A 45 -5.55 15.38 8.98
C VAL A 45 -4.66 16.63 9.12
N VAL A 46 -3.97 16.77 10.25
CA VAL A 46 -3.13 17.96 10.50
C VAL A 46 -2.03 18.12 9.46
N PRO A 47 -1.22 17.08 9.12
CA PRO A 47 -0.20 17.21 8.09
C PRO A 47 -0.77 17.53 6.70
N MET A 48 -1.95 16.97 6.36
CA MET A 48 -2.61 17.28 5.09
C MET A 48 -3.06 18.73 5.03
N VAL A 49 -3.67 19.26 6.09
CA VAL A 49 -4.09 20.68 6.15
C VAL A 49 -2.88 21.59 6.00
N VAL A 50 -1.80 21.32 6.75
CA VAL A 50 -0.55 22.11 6.66
C VAL A 50 0.03 22.04 5.24
N ALA A 51 0.11 20.87 4.64
CA ALA A 51 0.64 20.72 3.29
C ALA A 51 -0.24 21.41 2.24
N THR A 52 -1.57 21.35 2.40
CA THR A 52 -2.53 22.05 1.52
C THR A 52 -2.33 23.56 1.58
N THR A 53 -2.18 24.13 2.78
CA THR A 53 -2.00 25.58 2.96
C THR A 53 -0.67 26.09 2.42
N ILE A 54 0.38 25.27 2.46
CA ILE A 54 1.73 25.67 2.00
C ILE A 54 1.90 25.46 0.48
N SER A 55 1.44 24.34 -0.06
CA SER A 55 1.80 23.90 -1.42
C SER A 55 0.64 23.27 -2.20
N GLY A 56 -0.58 23.38 -1.70
CA GLY A 56 -1.79 22.93 -2.37
C GLY A 56 -2.09 21.42 -2.18
N PRO A 57 -3.18 20.93 -2.80
CA PRO A 57 -3.73 19.60 -2.54
C PRO A 57 -2.78 18.44 -2.94
N VAL A 58 -1.95 18.62 -3.97
CA VAL A 58 -1.00 17.58 -4.39
C VAL A 58 0.03 17.29 -3.30
N ALA A 59 0.51 18.33 -2.59
CA ALA A 59 1.41 18.18 -1.46
C ALA A 59 0.73 17.47 -0.28
N ALA A 60 -0.57 17.74 -0.06
CA ALA A 60 -1.35 17.05 0.96
C ALA A 60 -1.46 15.54 0.66
N PHE A 61 -1.74 15.18 -0.59
CA PHE A 61 -1.78 13.77 -1.00
C PHE A 61 -0.40 13.11 -0.89
N ALA A 62 0.67 13.78 -1.29
CA ALA A 62 2.03 13.27 -1.12
C ALA A 62 2.36 13.01 0.36
N THR A 63 1.97 13.94 1.25
CA THR A 63 2.12 13.78 2.70
C THR A 63 1.33 12.58 3.20
N LEU A 64 0.04 12.48 2.86
CA LEU A 64 -0.83 11.37 3.25
C LEU A 64 -0.25 10.02 2.81
N MET A 65 0.17 9.92 1.54
CA MET A 65 0.75 8.68 1.01
C MET A 65 2.09 8.37 1.66
N GLY A 66 2.87 9.38 1.99
CA GLY A 66 4.08 9.22 2.81
C GLY A 66 3.77 8.63 4.19
N VAL A 67 2.75 9.17 4.90
CA VAL A 67 2.30 8.63 6.21
C VAL A 67 1.89 7.17 6.09
N ILE A 68 1.05 6.85 5.09
CA ILE A 68 0.58 5.48 4.87
C ILE A 68 1.76 4.55 4.55
N ALA A 69 2.68 4.98 3.68
CA ALA A 69 3.86 4.22 3.30
C ALA A 69 4.79 3.97 4.49
N GLY A 70 5.11 5.01 5.26
CA GLY A 70 5.95 4.93 6.45
C GLY A 70 5.35 4.03 7.53
N PHE A 71 4.05 4.17 7.79
CA PHE A 71 3.33 3.34 8.75
C PHE A 71 3.28 1.88 8.32
N SER A 72 2.81 1.60 7.09
CA SER A 72 2.65 0.24 6.56
C SER A 72 3.99 -0.47 6.36
N GLY A 73 5.00 0.26 5.88
CA GLY A 73 6.37 -0.23 5.76
C GLY A 73 6.94 -0.65 7.10
N SER A 74 6.75 0.18 8.14
CA SER A 74 7.24 -0.10 9.50
C SER A 74 6.56 -1.32 10.13
N MET A 75 5.28 -1.52 9.85
CA MET A 75 4.56 -2.72 10.31
C MET A 75 5.07 -4.02 9.70
N ARG A 76 5.63 -3.97 8.49
CA ARG A 76 6.00 -5.16 7.70
C ARG A 76 7.51 -5.39 7.62
N SER A 77 8.30 -4.33 7.41
CA SER A 77 9.76 -4.41 7.29
C SER A 77 10.51 -4.00 8.55
N GLY A 78 9.79 -3.48 9.54
CA GLY A 78 10.36 -2.86 10.73
C GLY A 78 10.75 -1.38 10.50
N TRP A 79 10.77 -0.60 11.58
CA TRP A 79 10.99 0.83 11.53
C TRP A 79 12.37 1.21 10.98
N SER A 80 13.43 0.47 11.38
CA SER A 80 14.82 0.75 10.98
C SER A 80 15.07 0.57 9.48
N ARG A 81 14.37 -0.34 8.83
CA ARG A 81 14.43 -0.50 7.37
C ARG A 81 13.59 0.57 6.68
N THR A 82 12.40 0.84 7.19
CA THR A 82 11.50 1.81 6.57
C THR A 82 12.08 3.22 6.62
N ILE A 83 12.73 3.63 7.71
CA ILE A 83 13.34 4.97 7.80
C ILE A 83 14.44 5.18 6.74
N ARG A 84 15.16 4.13 6.36
CA ARG A 84 16.16 4.18 5.30
C ARG A 84 15.55 4.32 3.90
N VAL A 85 14.28 3.96 3.73
CA VAL A 85 13.53 4.08 2.46
C VAL A 85 12.86 5.46 2.32
N ILE A 86 12.74 6.24 3.40
CA ILE A 86 12.10 7.56 3.37
C ILE A 86 12.70 8.51 2.32
N PRO A 87 14.03 8.66 2.18
CA PRO A 87 14.59 9.50 1.13
C PRO A 87 14.15 9.07 -0.28
N PHE A 88 14.03 7.76 -0.50
CA PHE A 88 13.52 7.21 -1.76
C PHE A 88 12.05 7.61 -2.01
N MET A 89 11.21 7.67 -0.96
CA MET A 89 9.84 8.19 -1.09
C MET A 89 9.82 9.64 -1.60
N GLY A 90 10.74 10.47 -1.11
CA GLY A 90 10.89 11.86 -1.57
C GLY A 90 11.29 11.94 -3.04
N VAL A 91 12.27 11.14 -3.45
CA VAL A 91 12.69 11.06 -4.87
C VAL A 91 11.52 10.62 -5.75
N LEU A 92 10.79 9.58 -5.34
CA LEU A 92 9.62 9.10 -6.08
C LEU A 92 8.53 10.17 -6.19
N GLY A 93 8.23 10.89 -5.10
CA GLY A 93 7.26 11.98 -5.10
C GLY A 93 7.66 13.11 -6.04
N ALA A 94 8.92 13.55 -5.97
CA ALA A 94 9.45 14.59 -6.84
C ALA A 94 9.45 14.16 -8.32
N THR A 95 9.91 12.94 -8.60
CA THR A 95 9.98 12.41 -9.99
C THR A 95 8.58 12.23 -10.58
N ALA A 96 7.63 11.72 -9.80
CA ALA A 96 6.25 11.56 -10.26
C ALA A 96 5.58 12.92 -10.51
N ALA A 97 5.82 13.91 -9.64
CA ALA A 97 5.32 15.28 -9.82
C ALA A 97 5.93 15.97 -11.05
N PHE A 98 7.17 15.68 -11.37
CA PHE A 98 7.83 16.18 -12.57
C PHE A 98 7.33 15.47 -13.85
N ALA A 99 7.19 14.14 -13.81
CA ALA A 99 6.77 13.33 -14.95
C ALA A 99 5.29 13.53 -15.33
N GLY A 100 4.44 13.82 -14.33
CA GLY A 100 2.99 13.85 -14.52
C GLY A 100 2.40 12.48 -14.85
N TYR A 101 1.06 12.42 -14.98
CA TYR A 101 0.34 11.19 -15.32
C TYR A 101 0.45 10.87 -16.80
N GLY A 102 1.24 9.86 -17.14
CA GLY A 102 1.54 9.46 -18.49
C GLY A 102 2.61 8.36 -18.52
N TRP A 103 3.27 8.16 -19.66
CA TRP A 103 4.31 7.14 -19.78
C TRP A 103 5.52 7.38 -18.84
N GLY A 104 5.82 8.64 -18.51
CA GLY A 104 6.82 8.97 -17.49
C GLY A 104 6.45 8.40 -16.12
N TRP A 105 5.19 8.49 -15.75
CA TRP A 105 4.68 7.87 -14.52
C TRP A 105 4.76 6.33 -14.55
N VAL A 106 4.52 5.70 -15.72
CA VAL A 106 4.72 4.25 -15.91
C VAL A 106 6.17 3.85 -15.60
N VAL A 107 7.14 4.64 -16.07
CA VAL A 107 8.56 4.41 -15.79
C VAL A 107 8.84 4.50 -14.28
N VAL A 108 8.29 5.51 -13.61
CA VAL A 108 8.43 5.66 -12.15
C VAL A 108 7.87 4.45 -11.42
N MET A 109 6.66 3.99 -11.78
CA MET A 109 6.04 2.81 -11.15
C MET A 109 6.81 1.52 -11.44
N GLY A 110 7.34 1.38 -12.66
CA GLY A 110 8.23 0.28 -13.04
C GLY A 110 9.51 0.27 -12.21
N ALA A 111 10.13 1.44 -12.01
CA ALA A 111 11.32 1.58 -11.16
C ALA A 111 11.03 1.21 -9.69
N VAL A 112 9.87 1.60 -9.14
CA VAL A 112 9.45 1.17 -7.81
C VAL A 112 9.39 -0.36 -7.73
N GLY A 113 8.74 -1.00 -8.69
CA GLY A 113 8.61 -2.46 -8.73
C GLY A 113 9.97 -3.16 -8.84
N LEU A 114 10.84 -2.67 -9.73
CA LEU A 114 12.19 -3.19 -9.93
C LEU A 114 13.02 -3.11 -8.64
N VAL A 115 13.09 -1.90 -8.04
CA VAL A 115 13.88 -1.66 -6.82
C VAL A 115 13.32 -2.46 -5.65
N ALA A 116 11.99 -2.54 -5.52
CA ALA A 116 11.36 -3.34 -4.48
C ALA A 116 11.69 -4.84 -4.61
N GLY A 117 11.66 -5.37 -5.82
CA GLY A 117 12.06 -6.74 -6.11
C GLY A 117 13.54 -7.00 -5.81
N CYS A 118 14.43 -6.07 -6.16
CA CYS A 118 15.84 -6.12 -5.78
C CYS A 118 16.02 -6.10 -4.25
N GLY A 119 15.17 -5.37 -3.53
CA GLY A 119 15.19 -5.30 -2.06
C GLY A 119 14.61 -6.53 -1.35
N TYR A 120 13.98 -7.45 -2.09
CA TYR A 120 13.32 -8.63 -1.52
C TYR A 120 14.25 -9.51 -0.67
N PRO A 121 15.44 -9.93 -1.17
CA PRO A 121 16.34 -10.78 -0.40
C PRO A 121 16.85 -10.14 0.89
N TYR A 122 16.86 -8.81 0.95
CA TYR A 122 17.36 -8.03 2.08
C TYR A 122 16.24 -7.63 3.06
N GLY A 123 14.99 -8.07 2.83
CA GLY A 123 13.83 -7.75 3.66
C GLY A 123 13.30 -6.32 3.52
N TYR A 124 13.68 -5.61 2.46
CA TYR A 124 13.19 -4.25 2.16
C TYR A 124 11.92 -4.24 1.30
N LEU A 125 11.50 -5.39 0.74
CA LEU A 125 10.40 -5.46 -0.22
C LEU A 125 9.18 -4.64 0.22
N ALA A 126 8.67 -4.88 1.43
CA ALA A 126 7.45 -4.22 1.87
C ALA A 126 7.65 -2.70 2.01
N ALA A 127 8.77 -2.25 2.58
CA ALA A 127 9.04 -0.82 2.71
C ALA A 127 9.13 -0.13 1.33
N LEU A 128 9.82 -0.78 0.37
CA LEU A 128 10.00 -0.25 -0.98
C LEU A 128 8.70 -0.31 -1.79
N VAL A 129 7.92 -1.39 -1.70
CA VAL A 129 6.60 -1.48 -2.37
C VAL A 129 5.67 -0.40 -1.82
N TYR A 130 5.61 -0.22 -0.50
CA TYR A 130 4.74 0.81 0.08
C TYR A 130 5.21 2.24 -0.24
N ALA A 131 6.52 2.47 -0.48
CA ALA A 131 7.00 3.76 -1.01
C ALA A 131 6.30 4.13 -2.33
N GLY A 132 5.87 3.14 -3.11
CA GLY A 132 5.09 3.32 -4.32
C GLY A 132 3.70 3.96 -4.11
N PHE A 133 3.20 4.06 -2.88
CA PHE A 133 1.99 4.85 -2.62
C PHE A 133 2.14 6.32 -2.98
N VAL A 134 3.33 6.89 -2.81
CA VAL A 134 3.58 8.30 -3.10
C VAL A 134 3.33 8.62 -4.58
N PRO A 135 3.98 7.96 -5.56
CA PRO A 135 3.76 8.29 -6.96
C PRO A 135 2.36 7.92 -7.48
N THR A 136 1.60 7.05 -6.80
CA THR A 136 0.24 6.72 -7.26
C THR A 136 -0.74 7.88 -7.15
N MET A 137 -0.51 8.82 -6.24
CA MET A 137 -1.39 9.97 -6.03
C MET A 137 -0.78 11.28 -6.52
N VAL A 138 0.51 11.29 -6.85
CA VAL A 138 1.22 12.45 -7.39
C VAL A 138 1.32 12.29 -8.90
N HIS A 139 0.31 12.75 -9.61
CA HIS A 139 0.23 12.59 -11.07
C HIS A 139 -0.02 13.89 -11.84
N SER A 140 0.03 15.03 -11.16
CA SER A 140 -0.06 16.32 -11.81
C SER A 140 1.34 16.82 -12.16
N ALA A 141 1.62 17.01 -13.45
CA ALA A 141 2.89 17.60 -13.87
C ALA A 141 3.06 19.01 -13.27
N THR A 142 4.24 19.27 -12.72
CA THR A 142 4.52 20.57 -12.09
C THR A 142 5.96 21.01 -12.34
N SER A 143 6.25 22.28 -12.05
CA SER A 143 7.61 22.83 -12.16
C SER A 143 8.59 22.16 -11.19
N GLY A 144 9.88 22.18 -11.52
CA GLY A 144 10.92 21.52 -10.73
C GLY A 144 10.94 21.91 -9.26
N ARG A 145 10.73 23.20 -8.91
CA ARG A 145 10.65 23.65 -7.52
C ARG A 145 9.49 23.00 -6.77
N ASN A 146 8.30 23.00 -7.36
CA ASN A 146 7.12 22.40 -6.76
C ASN A 146 7.27 20.87 -6.67
N ALA A 147 7.88 20.22 -7.65
CA ALA A 147 8.17 18.81 -7.60
C ALA A 147 9.08 18.45 -6.40
N ILE A 148 10.12 19.25 -6.15
CA ILE A 148 11.00 19.06 -4.98
C ILE A 148 10.20 19.23 -3.67
N LEU A 149 9.37 20.26 -3.58
CA LEU A 149 8.51 20.48 -2.40
C LEU A 149 7.59 19.29 -2.14
N ILE A 150 6.97 18.74 -3.20
CA ILE A 150 6.15 17.51 -3.10
C ILE A 150 6.97 16.35 -2.55
N GLY A 151 8.21 16.17 -3.03
CA GLY A 151 9.14 15.18 -2.48
C GLY A 151 9.45 15.40 -0.99
N CYS A 152 9.67 16.65 -0.57
CA CYS A 152 9.88 17.01 0.84
C CYS A 152 8.65 16.66 1.69
N PHE A 153 7.44 16.93 1.20
CA PHE A 153 6.20 16.58 1.89
C PHE A 153 6.00 15.06 2.00
N ALA A 154 6.38 14.30 0.97
CA ALA A 154 6.39 12.83 1.04
C ALA A 154 7.36 12.30 2.11
N ILE A 155 8.56 12.89 2.23
CA ILE A 155 9.53 12.59 3.29
C ILE A 155 8.93 12.89 4.67
N ALA A 156 8.38 14.09 4.85
CA ALA A 156 7.77 14.50 6.12
C ALA A 156 6.64 13.53 6.53
N GLY A 157 5.77 13.17 5.58
CA GLY A 157 4.74 12.16 5.78
C GLY A 157 5.33 10.81 6.17
N GLY A 158 6.37 10.35 5.48
CA GLY A 158 7.08 9.11 5.79
C GLY A 158 7.63 9.07 7.21
N ILE A 159 8.26 10.15 7.67
CA ILE A 159 8.77 10.29 9.04
C ILE A 159 7.62 10.21 10.05
N ILE A 160 6.54 10.93 9.82
CA ILE A 160 5.34 10.87 10.66
C ILE A 160 4.81 9.44 10.74
N GLY A 161 4.64 8.76 9.61
CA GLY A 161 4.14 7.39 9.55
C GLY A 161 5.01 6.40 10.32
N VAL A 162 6.33 6.46 10.16
CA VAL A 162 7.30 5.63 10.90
C VAL A 162 7.22 5.91 12.39
N THR A 163 7.19 7.18 12.79
CA THR A 163 7.11 7.61 14.18
C THR A 163 5.83 7.08 14.84
N PHE A 164 4.69 7.19 14.16
CA PHE A 164 3.43 6.65 14.64
C PHE A 164 3.44 5.14 14.79
N ALA A 165 3.94 4.40 13.78
CA ALA A 165 4.06 2.96 13.85
C ALA A 165 4.92 2.53 15.05
N HIS A 166 6.02 3.25 15.30
CA HIS A 166 6.91 2.99 16.44
C HIS A 166 6.21 3.28 17.78
N ARG A 167 5.59 4.46 17.94
CA ARG A 167 4.90 4.87 19.17
C ARG A 167 3.70 3.98 19.52
N LEU A 168 2.97 3.50 18.54
CA LEU A 168 1.86 2.57 18.73
C LEU A 168 2.32 1.12 18.98
N GLY A 169 3.63 0.85 18.96
CA GLY A 169 4.17 -0.49 19.09
C GLY A 169 3.79 -1.41 17.92
N ALA A 170 3.35 -0.84 16.80
CA ALA A 170 2.97 -1.58 15.60
C ALA A 170 4.21 -2.08 14.83
N ALA A 171 5.35 -1.43 14.99
CA ALA A 171 6.62 -1.73 14.32
C ALA A 171 7.39 -2.94 14.92
N ARG A 172 6.76 -3.76 15.73
CA ARG A 172 7.39 -4.90 16.44
C ARG A 172 7.55 -6.18 15.60
N VAL A 173 7.24 -6.14 14.33
CA VAL A 173 7.44 -7.32 13.48
C VAL A 173 8.94 -7.54 13.33
N THR A 174 9.44 -8.65 13.85
CA THR A 174 10.82 -9.08 13.59
C THR A 174 10.97 -9.30 12.10
N PRO A 175 11.87 -8.58 11.43
CA PRO A 175 12.02 -8.73 9.99
C PRO A 175 12.42 -10.16 9.67
N ALA A 176 11.76 -10.77 8.69
CA ALA A 176 12.21 -12.07 8.20
C ALA A 176 13.71 -12.03 7.86
N PRO A 177 14.48 -13.08 8.17
CA PRO A 177 15.91 -13.12 7.84
C PRO A 177 16.08 -12.92 6.33
N PRO A 178 17.14 -12.24 5.89
CA PRO A 178 17.40 -12.01 4.48
C PRO A 178 17.54 -13.34 3.75
N ARG A 179 16.79 -13.51 2.66
CA ARG A 179 16.91 -14.68 1.80
C ARG A 179 18.09 -14.49 0.85
N ARG A 180 18.60 -15.60 0.32
CA ARG A 180 19.83 -15.68 -0.46
C ARG A 180 19.93 -14.68 -1.61
N PRO A 181 21.14 -14.14 -1.89
CA PRO A 181 21.37 -13.18 -2.98
C PRO A 181 21.02 -13.68 -4.40
N GLY A 182 21.07 -15.00 -4.65
CA GLY A 182 20.79 -15.59 -5.97
C GLY A 182 19.36 -15.45 -6.49
N GLY A 183 18.43 -14.86 -5.69
CA GLY A 183 17.01 -14.70 -6.04
C GLY A 183 16.58 -13.26 -6.36
N VAL A 184 17.48 -12.37 -6.78
CA VAL A 184 17.12 -10.94 -7.03
C VAL A 184 16.38 -10.74 -8.35
N VAL A 185 16.79 -11.44 -9.40
CA VAL A 185 16.32 -11.17 -10.78
C VAL A 185 14.82 -11.43 -10.93
N LEU A 186 14.36 -12.58 -10.49
CA LEU A 186 12.94 -12.94 -10.62
C LEU A 186 12.01 -12.01 -9.85
N PRO A 187 12.23 -11.69 -8.55
CA PRO A 187 11.44 -10.69 -7.86
C PRO A 187 11.48 -9.30 -8.49
N ALA A 188 12.63 -8.89 -9.05
CA ALA A 188 12.77 -7.61 -9.73
C ALA A 188 11.92 -7.54 -11.00
N ILE A 189 11.95 -8.59 -11.84
CA ILE A 189 11.11 -8.68 -13.04
C ILE A 189 9.62 -8.73 -12.64
N VAL A 190 9.26 -9.51 -11.66
CA VAL A 190 7.87 -9.60 -11.15
C VAL A 190 7.39 -8.24 -10.65
N GLY A 191 8.20 -7.54 -9.87
CA GLY A 191 7.87 -6.20 -9.38
C GLY A 191 7.69 -5.19 -10.51
N LEU A 192 8.61 -5.19 -11.48
CA LEU A 192 8.53 -4.35 -12.69
C LEU A 192 7.24 -4.64 -13.48
N CYS A 193 6.93 -5.91 -13.74
CA CYS A 193 5.75 -6.31 -14.50
C CYS A 193 4.44 -5.98 -13.76
N LEU A 194 4.40 -6.13 -12.44
CA LEU A 194 3.19 -5.83 -11.67
C LEU A 194 2.96 -4.32 -11.58
N LEU A 195 3.91 -3.55 -11.07
CA LEU A 195 3.69 -2.12 -10.83
C LEU A 195 3.80 -1.31 -12.13
N GLY A 196 4.82 -1.56 -12.93
CA GLY A 196 4.97 -0.91 -14.24
C GLY A 196 3.90 -1.34 -15.24
N GLY A 197 3.60 -2.64 -15.33
CA GLY A 197 2.53 -3.19 -16.15
C GLY A 197 1.15 -2.69 -15.73
N GLY A 198 0.87 -2.61 -14.42
CA GLY A 198 -0.38 -2.04 -13.89
C GLY A 198 -0.55 -0.57 -14.25
N ALA A 199 0.52 0.19 -14.16
CA ALA A 199 0.55 1.59 -14.58
C ALA A 199 0.39 1.74 -16.10
N ALA A 200 1.02 0.86 -16.90
CA ALA A 200 0.90 0.85 -18.35
C ALA A 200 -0.54 0.52 -18.79
N ILE A 201 -1.19 -0.45 -18.16
CA ILE A 201 -2.61 -0.76 -18.42
C ILE A 201 -3.48 0.47 -18.10
N ALA A 202 -3.24 1.13 -16.95
CA ALA A 202 -3.99 2.32 -16.57
C ALA A 202 -3.91 3.43 -17.63
N ILE A 203 -2.73 3.68 -18.18
CA ILE A 203 -2.51 4.69 -19.22
C ILE A 203 -3.08 4.23 -20.56
N ALA A 204 -2.80 2.99 -20.99
CA ALA A 204 -3.22 2.48 -22.29
C ALA A 204 -4.75 2.35 -22.43
N THR A 205 -5.45 2.04 -21.33
CA THR A 205 -6.91 1.91 -21.31
C THR A 205 -7.62 3.22 -21.03
N SER A 206 -6.89 4.29 -20.69
CA SER A 206 -7.46 5.58 -20.23
C SER A 206 -8.52 5.39 -19.12
N LEU A 207 -8.32 4.38 -18.27
CA LEU A 207 -9.28 4.06 -17.20
C LEU A 207 -9.40 5.24 -16.22
N PRO A 208 -10.61 5.74 -15.95
CA PRO A 208 -10.80 6.74 -14.90
C PRO A 208 -10.19 6.25 -13.59
N HIS A 209 -9.40 7.10 -12.95
CA HIS A 209 -8.67 6.72 -11.71
C HIS A 209 -7.81 5.45 -11.84
N GLY A 210 -7.22 5.18 -13.02
CA GLY A 210 -6.43 3.97 -13.31
C GLY A 210 -5.24 3.75 -12.38
N TYR A 211 -4.75 4.82 -11.69
CA TYR A 211 -3.73 4.73 -10.65
C TYR A 211 -4.11 3.78 -9.48
N TRP A 212 -5.37 3.42 -9.37
CA TRP A 212 -5.79 2.44 -8.37
C TRP A 212 -5.36 1.01 -8.70
N ILE A 213 -4.99 0.70 -9.95
CA ILE A 213 -4.44 -0.61 -10.29
C ILE A 213 -3.13 -0.83 -9.52
N PRO A 214 -2.06 -0.03 -9.72
CA PRO A 214 -0.83 -0.20 -8.96
C PRO A 214 -1.01 0.03 -7.46
N LEU A 215 -1.90 0.93 -7.02
CA LEU A 215 -2.22 1.13 -5.60
C LEU A 215 -2.75 -0.17 -4.96
N THR A 216 -3.62 -0.90 -5.65
CA THR A 216 -4.16 -2.17 -5.18
C THR A 216 -3.06 -3.24 -5.13
N LEU A 217 -2.19 -3.31 -6.14
CA LEU A 217 -1.04 -4.22 -6.17
C LEU A 217 -0.10 -3.94 -5.00
N ILE A 218 0.22 -2.68 -4.71
CA ILE A 218 1.02 -2.26 -3.55
C ILE A 218 0.40 -2.76 -2.23
N ALA A 219 -0.92 -2.72 -2.11
CA ALA A 219 -1.60 -3.17 -0.89
C ALA A 219 -1.59 -4.70 -0.72
N ILE A 220 -1.55 -5.47 -1.83
CA ILE A 220 -1.69 -6.93 -1.82
C ILE A 220 -0.34 -7.65 -1.87
N VAL A 221 0.64 -7.16 -2.63
CA VAL A 221 1.91 -7.86 -2.87
C VAL A 221 2.70 -8.14 -1.58
N PRO A 222 2.93 -7.18 -0.66
CA PRO A 222 3.70 -7.46 0.54
C PRO A 222 3.08 -8.53 1.46
N PRO A 223 1.75 -8.55 1.72
CA PRO A 223 1.13 -9.64 2.45
C PRO A 223 1.28 -11.02 1.80
N LEU A 224 1.13 -11.09 0.47
CA LEU A 224 1.28 -12.35 -0.27
C LEU A 224 2.68 -12.94 -0.14
N THR A 225 3.70 -12.09 -0.17
CA THR A 225 5.10 -12.54 0.01
C THR A 225 5.37 -13.07 1.42
N MET A 226 4.47 -12.79 2.37
CA MET A 226 4.49 -13.29 3.75
C MET A 226 3.58 -14.51 3.96
N GLY A 227 3.01 -15.08 2.89
CA GLY A 227 2.17 -16.29 2.94
C GLY A 227 0.67 -16.04 3.16
N ASP A 228 0.22 -14.79 3.20
CA ASP A 228 -1.20 -14.45 3.37
C ASP A 228 -1.94 -14.43 2.03
N THR A 229 -2.29 -15.63 1.54
CA THR A 229 -2.92 -15.83 0.23
C THR A 229 -4.39 -15.40 0.17
N GLY A 230 -5.05 -15.25 1.31
CA GLY A 230 -6.46 -14.84 1.40
C GLY A 230 -6.69 -13.34 1.15
N ARG A 231 -5.64 -12.52 1.27
CA ARG A 231 -5.76 -11.06 1.22
C ARG A 231 -6.23 -10.50 -0.12
N GLY A 232 -5.85 -11.12 -1.23
CA GLY A 232 -6.34 -10.71 -2.54
C GLY A 232 -7.87 -10.79 -2.63
N ARG A 233 -8.43 -11.93 -2.23
CA ARG A 233 -9.89 -12.14 -2.19
C ARG A 233 -10.56 -11.17 -1.19
N GLN A 234 -10.00 -11.03 0.01
CA GLN A 234 -10.53 -10.12 1.02
C GLN A 234 -10.45 -8.66 0.55
N ARG A 235 -9.41 -8.27 -0.19
CA ARG A 235 -9.31 -6.93 -0.79
C ARG A 235 -10.41 -6.71 -1.82
N LEU A 236 -10.62 -7.65 -2.74
CA LEU A 236 -11.66 -7.54 -3.76
C LEU A 236 -13.05 -7.47 -3.12
N THR A 237 -13.39 -8.45 -2.26
CA THR A 237 -14.71 -8.48 -1.62
C THR A 237 -14.96 -7.26 -0.75
N GLY A 238 -13.95 -6.77 -0.03
CA GLY A 238 -14.06 -5.54 0.75
C GLY A 238 -14.25 -4.30 -0.13
N THR A 239 -13.47 -4.19 -1.22
CA THR A 239 -13.58 -3.04 -2.14
C THR A 239 -14.93 -3.02 -2.87
N VAL A 240 -15.41 -4.17 -3.36
CA VAL A 240 -16.75 -4.27 -3.98
C VAL A 240 -17.83 -4.02 -2.93
N GLY A 241 -17.68 -4.61 -1.74
CA GLY A 241 -18.62 -4.39 -0.63
C GLY A 241 -18.73 -2.91 -0.23
N ALA A 242 -17.65 -2.12 -0.36
CA ALA A 242 -17.68 -0.69 -0.07
C ALA A 242 -18.73 0.09 -0.87
N LEU A 243 -19.15 -0.44 -2.03
CA LEU A 243 -20.26 0.13 -2.81
C LEU A 243 -21.57 0.18 -2.02
N LEU A 244 -21.75 -0.69 -1.01
CA LEU A 244 -22.91 -0.63 -0.10
C LEU A 244 -22.96 0.68 0.72
N ILE A 245 -21.82 1.36 0.91
CA ILE A 245 -21.77 2.69 1.52
C ILE A 245 -21.80 3.77 0.44
N VAL A 246 -21.04 3.56 -0.65
CA VAL A 246 -20.87 4.54 -1.74
C VAL A 246 -22.20 4.84 -2.44
N ILE A 247 -22.98 3.80 -2.77
CA ILE A 247 -24.26 3.95 -3.49
C ILE A 247 -25.25 4.82 -2.72
N PRO A 248 -25.61 4.53 -1.44
CA PRO A 248 -26.51 5.40 -0.69
C PRO A 248 -26.03 6.84 -0.58
N VAL A 249 -24.72 7.05 -0.37
CA VAL A 249 -24.16 8.40 -0.27
C VAL A 249 -24.24 9.14 -1.59
N SER A 250 -24.06 8.47 -2.73
CA SER A 250 -24.16 9.09 -4.06
C SER A 250 -25.59 9.53 -4.43
N LEU A 251 -26.60 8.94 -3.81
CA LEU A 251 -28.01 9.27 -4.03
C LEU A 251 -28.49 10.50 -3.22
N ILE A 252 -27.68 10.92 -2.24
CA ILE A 252 -28.02 12.06 -1.37
C ILE A 252 -27.19 13.27 -1.81
N PRO A 253 -27.79 14.42 -2.12
CA PRO A 253 -27.06 15.63 -2.49
C PRO A 253 -26.36 16.25 -1.26
N LEU A 254 -25.25 15.65 -0.84
CA LEU A 254 -24.49 16.10 0.30
C LEU A 254 -23.50 17.21 -0.09
N PRO A 255 -23.32 18.23 0.76
CA PRO A 255 -22.23 19.18 0.60
C PRO A 255 -20.89 18.47 0.57
N ILE A 256 -19.95 18.98 -0.25
CA ILE A 256 -18.64 18.36 -0.47
C ILE A 256 -17.86 18.15 0.84
N TRP A 257 -17.94 19.08 1.77
CA TRP A 257 -17.28 18.97 3.07
C TRP A 257 -17.85 17.80 3.92
N THR A 258 -19.17 17.50 3.77
CA THR A 258 -19.78 16.35 4.46
C THR A 258 -19.23 15.03 3.94
N VAL A 259 -19.01 14.92 2.62
CA VAL A 259 -18.38 13.75 2.00
C VAL A 259 -16.97 13.54 2.52
N TYR A 260 -16.19 14.62 2.66
CA TYR A 260 -14.86 14.55 3.28
C TYR A 260 -14.91 14.07 4.73
N VAL A 261 -15.80 14.66 5.54
CA VAL A 261 -15.95 14.26 6.95
C VAL A 261 -16.34 12.78 7.06
N LEU A 262 -17.29 12.31 6.26
CA LEU A 262 -17.66 10.90 6.21
C LEU A 262 -16.48 10.01 5.82
N GLY A 263 -15.70 10.40 4.81
CA GLY A 263 -14.50 9.69 4.41
C GLY A 263 -13.50 9.54 5.56
N PHE A 264 -13.22 10.61 6.29
CA PHE A 264 -12.34 10.55 7.47
C PHE A 264 -12.92 9.71 8.60
N LEU A 265 -14.22 9.82 8.88
CA LEU A 265 -14.87 9.02 9.91
C LEU A 265 -14.83 7.52 9.61
N LEU A 266 -14.88 7.11 8.34
CA LEU A 266 -14.76 5.71 7.94
C LEU A 266 -13.38 5.09 8.20
N PHE A 267 -12.31 5.88 8.34
CA PHE A 267 -11.02 5.35 8.77
C PHE A 267 -11.03 4.86 10.23
N ILE A 268 -11.91 5.39 11.08
CA ILE A 268 -12.00 4.95 12.48
C ILE A 268 -12.37 3.46 12.56
N PRO A 269 -13.51 3.00 12.01
CA PRO A 269 -13.81 1.57 11.98
C PRO A 269 -12.79 0.78 11.15
N ALA A 270 -12.24 1.31 10.06
CA ALA A 270 -11.20 0.63 9.29
C ALA A 270 -10.02 0.25 10.20
N PHE A 271 -9.44 1.19 10.91
CA PHE A 271 -8.31 0.91 11.81
C PHE A 271 -8.72 0.07 13.03
N ALA A 272 -9.94 0.21 13.52
CA ALA A 272 -10.45 -0.59 14.64
C ALA A 272 -10.51 -2.09 14.30
N VAL A 273 -10.89 -2.43 13.05
CA VAL A 273 -11.05 -3.82 12.59
C VAL A 273 -9.80 -4.40 11.93
N TYR A 274 -8.80 -3.57 11.59
CA TYR A 274 -7.60 -3.98 10.84
C TYR A 274 -6.94 -5.26 11.33
N ARG A 275 -6.81 -5.42 12.66
CA ARG A 275 -6.19 -6.61 13.27
C ARG A 275 -7.11 -7.84 13.32
N ARG A 276 -8.42 -7.65 13.17
CA ARG A 276 -9.41 -8.72 13.29
C ARG A 276 -9.79 -9.31 11.94
N SER A 277 -9.96 -8.45 10.95
CA SER A 277 -10.40 -8.84 9.61
C SER A 277 -9.91 -7.85 8.56
N TYR A 278 -9.05 -8.34 7.68
CA TYR A 278 -8.58 -7.52 6.56
C TYR A 278 -9.71 -7.19 5.56
N GLY A 279 -10.69 -8.07 5.40
CA GLY A 279 -11.83 -7.80 4.53
C GLY A 279 -12.66 -6.61 4.99
N TYR A 280 -12.99 -6.53 6.29
CA TYR A 280 -13.68 -5.35 6.84
C TYR A 280 -12.81 -4.10 6.82
N TYR A 281 -11.50 -4.22 7.05
CA TYR A 281 -10.59 -3.11 6.86
C TYR A 281 -10.66 -2.58 5.41
N ALA A 282 -10.55 -3.47 4.42
CA ALA A 282 -10.61 -3.11 3.01
C ALA A 282 -11.96 -2.51 2.60
N PHE A 283 -13.05 -2.96 3.22
CA PHE A 283 -14.39 -2.40 3.05
C PHE A 283 -14.45 -0.93 3.49
N PHE A 284 -14.13 -0.65 4.73
CA PHE A 284 -14.19 0.71 5.26
C PHE A 284 -13.13 1.62 4.64
N GLU A 285 -11.90 1.13 4.43
CA GLU A 285 -10.82 1.90 3.80
C GLU A 285 -11.16 2.25 2.36
N SER A 286 -11.74 1.32 1.59
CA SER A 286 -12.14 1.60 0.21
C SER A 286 -13.26 2.63 0.14
N ALA A 287 -14.27 2.54 1.00
CA ALA A 287 -15.33 3.55 1.10
C ALA A 287 -14.75 4.92 1.49
N ALA A 288 -13.87 4.96 2.51
CA ALA A 288 -13.20 6.19 2.95
C ALA A 288 -12.42 6.85 1.81
N VAL A 289 -11.60 6.07 1.09
CA VAL A 289 -10.79 6.58 -0.02
C VAL A 289 -11.66 7.07 -1.17
N VAL A 290 -12.75 6.35 -1.52
CA VAL A 290 -13.70 6.80 -2.54
C VAL A 290 -14.29 8.15 -2.16
N MET A 291 -14.78 8.32 -0.93
CA MET A 291 -15.33 9.58 -0.44
C MET A 291 -14.33 10.73 -0.54
N LEU A 292 -13.08 10.50 -0.13
CA LEU A 292 -12.04 11.54 -0.13
C LEU A 292 -11.59 11.92 -1.55
N VAL A 293 -11.56 10.96 -2.47
CA VAL A 293 -11.08 11.18 -3.85
C VAL A 293 -12.20 11.72 -4.75
N SER A 294 -13.45 11.32 -4.51
CA SER A 294 -14.60 11.75 -5.31
C SER A 294 -15.08 13.17 -4.98
N ALA A 295 -14.44 13.85 -4.02
CA ALA A 295 -14.83 15.21 -3.66
C ALA A 295 -14.76 16.14 -4.88
N GLY A 296 -15.92 16.55 -5.38
CA GLY A 296 -16.08 17.31 -6.62
C GLY A 296 -16.39 16.48 -7.87
N HIS A 297 -16.45 15.14 -7.76
CA HIS A 297 -16.80 14.20 -8.82
C HIS A 297 -17.96 13.29 -8.41
N ASN A 298 -18.46 12.48 -9.36
CA ASN A 298 -19.48 11.50 -9.06
C ASN A 298 -18.92 10.38 -8.15
N VAL A 299 -19.46 10.28 -6.93
CA VAL A 299 -19.03 9.30 -5.92
C VAL A 299 -19.22 7.86 -6.42
N LEU A 300 -20.30 7.59 -7.14
CA LEU A 300 -20.60 6.25 -7.67
C LEU A 300 -19.59 5.86 -8.76
N GLU A 301 -19.36 6.73 -9.73
CA GLU A 301 -18.40 6.51 -10.82
C GLU A 301 -16.97 6.23 -10.26
N THR A 302 -16.60 7.00 -9.25
CA THR A 302 -15.33 6.81 -8.54
C THR A 302 -15.28 5.43 -7.85
N GLY A 303 -16.40 4.98 -7.27
CA GLY A 303 -16.51 3.67 -6.62
C GLY A 303 -16.41 2.51 -7.61
N GLU A 304 -17.09 2.62 -8.75
CA GLU A 304 -17.06 1.63 -9.83
C GLU A 304 -15.64 1.52 -10.43
N ALA A 305 -14.99 2.65 -10.71
CA ALA A 305 -13.61 2.67 -11.19
C ALA A 305 -12.64 2.01 -10.19
N ARG A 306 -12.86 2.20 -8.89
CA ARG A 306 -12.11 1.54 -7.82
C ARG A 306 -12.28 0.01 -7.85
N ALA A 307 -13.52 -0.46 -8.01
CA ALA A 307 -13.82 -1.89 -8.09
C ALA A 307 -13.21 -2.53 -9.35
N ALA A 308 -13.33 -1.87 -10.50
CA ALA A 308 -12.73 -2.32 -11.75
C ALA A 308 -11.21 -2.39 -11.66
N ALA A 309 -10.55 -1.36 -11.13
CA ALA A 309 -9.11 -1.34 -10.92
C ALA A 309 -8.64 -2.47 -9.98
N ALA A 310 -9.40 -2.76 -8.91
CA ALA A 310 -9.09 -3.86 -8.01
C ALA A 310 -9.22 -5.23 -8.71
N ALA A 311 -10.24 -5.42 -9.56
CA ALA A 311 -10.41 -6.65 -10.35
C ALA A 311 -9.25 -6.85 -11.33
N ILE A 312 -8.84 -5.80 -12.05
CA ILE A 312 -7.69 -5.84 -12.97
C ILE A 312 -6.40 -6.18 -12.22
N ALA A 313 -6.13 -5.52 -11.09
CA ALA A 313 -4.94 -5.77 -10.28
C ALA A 313 -4.87 -7.23 -9.79
N ILE A 314 -6.00 -7.80 -9.39
CA ILE A 314 -6.07 -9.19 -8.95
C ILE A 314 -5.88 -10.15 -10.13
N ALA A 315 -6.48 -9.86 -11.29
CA ALA A 315 -6.26 -10.67 -12.49
C ALA A 315 -4.78 -10.67 -12.89
N MET A 316 -4.12 -9.51 -12.91
CA MET A 316 -2.67 -9.41 -13.15
C MET A 316 -1.86 -10.26 -12.16
N LEU A 317 -2.20 -10.19 -10.89
CA LEU A 317 -1.52 -10.97 -9.86
C LEU A 317 -1.68 -12.47 -10.08
N VAL A 318 -2.90 -12.94 -10.39
CA VAL A 318 -3.17 -14.35 -10.68
C VAL A 318 -2.37 -14.84 -11.89
N VAL A 319 -2.36 -14.06 -12.97
CA VAL A 319 -1.58 -14.36 -14.17
C VAL A 319 -0.08 -14.40 -13.85
N THR A 320 0.42 -13.41 -13.12
CA THR A 320 1.84 -13.35 -12.74
C THR A 320 2.24 -14.55 -11.89
N VAL A 321 1.42 -14.92 -10.89
CA VAL A 321 1.65 -16.11 -10.06
C VAL A 321 1.65 -17.39 -10.91
N ALA A 322 0.71 -17.52 -11.85
CA ALA A 322 0.65 -18.68 -12.74
C ALA A 322 1.90 -18.80 -13.62
N VAL A 323 2.33 -17.69 -14.25
CA VAL A 323 3.52 -17.62 -15.09
C VAL A 323 4.79 -17.95 -14.29
N VAL A 324 4.98 -17.31 -13.14
CA VAL A 324 6.16 -17.55 -12.29
C VAL A 324 6.20 -19.01 -11.84
N THR A 325 5.07 -19.59 -11.45
CA THR A 325 4.98 -21.00 -11.07
C THR A 325 5.34 -21.92 -12.22
N TRP A 326 4.87 -21.62 -13.43
CA TRP A 326 5.19 -22.37 -14.63
C TRP A 326 6.69 -22.31 -14.95
N ILE A 327 7.31 -21.12 -14.87
CA ILE A 327 8.76 -20.93 -15.05
C ILE A 327 9.54 -21.76 -14.04
N LEU A 328 9.22 -21.63 -12.74
CA LEU A 328 9.92 -22.35 -11.67
C LEU A 328 9.81 -23.88 -11.79
N LYS A 329 8.69 -24.39 -12.31
CA LYS A 329 8.56 -25.82 -12.58
C LYS A 329 9.49 -26.33 -13.68
N ARG A 330 9.92 -25.49 -14.60
CA ARG A 330 10.80 -25.81 -15.73
C ARG A 330 12.28 -25.61 -15.42
N LEU A 331 12.63 -24.89 -14.37
CA LEU A 331 14.01 -24.65 -13.95
C LEU A 331 14.41 -25.72 -12.92
N PRO A 332 15.26 -26.71 -13.27
CA PRO A 332 15.66 -27.79 -12.36
C PRO A 332 16.42 -27.25 -11.13
N GLU A 333 17.19 -26.19 -11.28
CA GLU A 333 17.95 -25.56 -10.19
C GLU A 333 17.07 -24.89 -9.12
N ALA A 334 15.87 -24.48 -9.46
CA ALA A 334 14.94 -23.89 -8.50
C ALA A 334 14.38 -24.90 -7.49
N ARG A 335 14.54 -26.20 -7.75
CA ARG A 335 14.09 -27.31 -6.91
C ARG A 335 15.12 -27.78 -5.90
N ALA A 336 16.38 -27.40 -6.05
CA ALA A 336 17.43 -27.83 -5.12
C ALA A 336 17.14 -27.27 -3.72
N PRO A 337 17.06 -28.11 -2.67
CA PRO A 337 16.97 -27.63 -1.31
C PRO A 337 18.18 -26.74 -1.03
N ALA A 338 17.92 -25.63 -0.40
CA ALA A 338 18.97 -24.71 0.00
C ALA A 338 19.98 -25.48 0.86
N PRO A 339 21.31 -25.52 0.54
CA PRO A 339 22.28 -26.13 1.43
C PRO A 339 22.12 -25.49 2.81
N LEU A 340 21.96 -26.35 3.84
CA LEU A 340 22.01 -25.93 5.23
C LEU A 340 23.38 -25.27 5.40
N ILE A 341 23.41 -23.97 5.69
CA ILE A 341 24.63 -23.33 6.16
C ILE A 341 24.65 -23.67 7.64
N ASP A 342 25.51 -24.63 7.99
CA ASP A 342 25.85 -24.88 9.37
C ASP A 342 26.38 -23.58 9.96
N ALA A 343 25.64 -23.08 10.98
CA ALA A 343 25.99 -21.86 11.70
C ALA A 343 26.99 -22.17 12.80
#